data_1b3cc543a67dfb7c23bec29c3c4f0741
#
_entry.id   1b3cc543a67dfb7c23bec29c3c4f0741
#
_cell.length_a   1.000
_cell.length_b   1.000
_cell.length_c   1.000
_cell.angle_alpha   90.00
_cell.angle_beta   90.00
_cell.angle_gamma   90.00
#
_symmetry.space_group_name_H-M   'P 1'
#
loop_
_entity.id
_entity.type
_entity.pdbx_description
1 polymer ?
#
loop_
_entity_poly.entity_id
_entity_poly.type
_entity_poly.pdbx_seq_one_letter_code
_entity_poly.pdbx_strand_id
1 'polypeptide(L)'
;MPNKIAPIPSPQNEPILGYLPNSNERKALKTELARRKSVIYDIPMFINGKEVRTNDTVDIFPPHELSHKIAHYHKGKTEHIHQAIDTALKARDKWANMHWEDRASIFLKAADLISGPYRAAINAATMLGQSKNVYQ
;
A
#
# COMPACT_ATOMS: atom_id res chain seq x y z
N MET A 1 -13.04 3.12 36.36
CA MET A 1 -12.21 2.90 35.14
C MET A 1 -10.76 2.84 35.59
N PRO A 2 -9.96 1.83 35.26
CA PRO A 2 -8.56 1.82 35.64
C PRO A 2 -7.82 2.91 34.86
N ASN A 3 -7.20 3.85 35.56
CA ASN A 3 -6.29 4.85 35.01
C ASN A 3 -4.97 4.17 34.56
N LYS A 4 -5.06 3.27 33.60
CA LYS A 4 -3.87 2.64 33.04
C LYS A 4 -3.34 3.54 31.89
N ILE A 5 -2.28 4.27 32.18
CA ILE A 5 -1.53 4.94 31.10
C ILE A 5 -0.80 3.84 30.35
N ALA A 6 -1.26 3.56 29.11
CA ALA A 6 -0.57 2.62 28.26
C ALA A 6 0.80 3.21 27.84
N PRO A 7 1.91 2.47 27.96
CA PRO A 7 3.20 2.95 27.50
C PRO A 7 3.13 3.15 25.97
N ILE A 8 3.38 4.37 25.53
CA ILE A 8 3.47 4.69 24.11
C ILE A 8 4.90 4.34 23.68
N PRO A 9 5.08 3.44 22.67
CA PRO A 9 6.41 3.13 22.19
C PRO A 9 7.06 4.38 21.59
N SER A 10 8.33 4.59 21.86
CA SER A 10 9.10 5.68 21.24
C SER A 10 9.17 5.45 19.73
N PRO A 11 8.84 6.45 18.90
CA PRO A 11 8.91 6.31 17.46
C PRO A 11 10.36 6.08 17.01
N GLN A 12 10.57 5.09 16.18
CA GLN A 12 11.85 4.78 15.56
C GLN A 12 11.65 4.64 14.05
N ASN A 13 12.53 5.27 13.29
CA ASN A 13 12.54 5.08 11.85
C ASN A 13 13.03 3.66 11.51
N GLU A 14 12.56 3.14 10.39
CA GLU A 14 13.05 1.89 9.85
C GLU A 14 14.54 2.00 9.49
N PRO A 15 15.30 0.88 9.51
CA PRO A 15 16.70 0.88 9.13
C PRO A 15 16.91 1.38 7.69
N ILE A 16 17.87 2.26 7.50
CA ILE A 16 18.33 2.67 6.15
C ILE A 16 19.14 1.53 5.57
N LEU A 17 18.69 1.00 4.44
CA LEU A 17 19.34 -0.12 3.75
C LEU A 17 20.23 0.40 2.61
N GLY A 18 21.42 -0.20 2.49
CA GLY A 18 22.43 0.28 1.53
C GLY A 18 22.27 -0.30 0.12
N TYR A 19 21.52 -1.38 -0.06
CA TYR A 19 21.34 -2.10 -1.34
C TYR A 19 22.66 -2.41 -2.07
N LEU A 20 23.70 -2.67 -1.31
CA LEU A 20 25.03 -3.00 -1.84
C LEU A 20 25.02 -4.28 -2.70
N PRO A 21 26.00 -4.45 -3.60
CA PRO A 21 26.16 -5.70 -4.33
C PRO A 21 26.14 -6.92 -3.40
N ASN A 22 25.36 -7.93 -3.77
CA ASN A 22 25.17 -9.19 -3.02
C ASN A 22 24.44 -9.09 -1.67
N SER A 23 23.99 -7.92 -1.24
CA SER A 23 23.19 -7.77 -0.02
C SER A 23 21.82 -8.48 -0.14
N ASN A 24 21.26 -8.88 0.99
CA ASN A 24 19.97 -9.59 1.03
C ASN A 24 18.82 -8.70 0.57
N GLU A 25 18.81 -7.43 0.99
CA GLU A 25 17.81 -6.45 0.58
C GLU A 25 17.83 -6.20 -0.93
N ARG A 26 19.01 -6.17 -1.56
CA ARG A 26 19.12 -6.04 -3.02
C ARG A 26 18.63 -7.30 -3.75
N LYS A 27 18.90 -8.47 -3.22
CA LYS A 27 18.38 -9.75 -3.77
C LYS A 27 16.85 -9.78 -3.68
N ALA A 28 16.30 -9.46 -2.52
CA ALA A 28 14.86 -9.41 -2.29
C ALA A 28 14.16 -8.42 -3.24
N LEU A 29 14.72 -7.21 -3.39
CA LEU A 29 14.19 -6.20 -4.30
C LEU A 29 14.24 -6.66 -5.76
N LYS A 30 15.33 -7.27 -6.23
CA LYS A 30 15.44 -7.81 -7.59
C LYS A 30 14.43 -8.92 -7.85
N THR A 31 14.21 -9.80 -6.88
CA THR A 31 13.20 -10.86 -6.96
C THR A 31 11.79 -10.27 -7.11
N GLU A 32 11.46 -9.25 -6.31
CA GLU A 32 10.17 -8.57 -6.41
C GLU A 32 10.00 -7.80 -7.72
N LEU A 33 11.03 -7.13 -8.21
CA LEU A 33 10.98 -6.47 -9.52
C LEU A 33 10.70 -7.47 -10.65
N ALA A 34 11.41 -8.60 -10.68
CA ALA A 34 11.19 -9.65 -11.67
C ALA A 34 9.76 -10.21 -11.58
N ARG A 35 9.30 -10.52 -10.37
CA ARG A 35 7.95 -11.03 -10.11
C ARG A 35 6.87 -10.04 -10.59
N ARG A 36 7.04 -8.75 -10.29
CA ARG A 36 6.06 -7.72 -10.68
C ARG A 36 6.05 -7.46 -12.18
N LYS A 37 7.18 -7.58 -12.84
CA LYS A 37 7.25 -7.49 -14.31
C LYS A 37 6.61 -8.69 -15.01
N SER A 38 6.55 -9.86 -14.38
CA SER A 38 5.99 -11.07 -15.01
C SER A 38 4.47 -11.22 -14.87
N VAL A 39 3.80 -10.32 -14.13
CA VAL A 39 2.36 -10.40 -13.87
C VAL A 39 1.69 -9.07 -14.21
N ILE A 40 0.56 -9.14 -14.90
CA ILE A 40 -0.32 -7.98 -15.11
C ILE A 40 -1.30 -7.93 -13.93
N TYR A 41 -1.23 -6.87 -13.13
CA TYR A 41 -2.09 -6.69 -11.97
C TYR A 41 -3.45 -6.11 -12.36
N ASP A 42 -4.52 -6.72 -11.88
CA ASP A 42 -5.87 -6.15 -11.88
C ASP A 42 -6.07 -5.35 -10.59
N ILE A 43 -6.30 -4.03 -10.71
CA ILE A 43 -6.39 -3.12 -9.57
C ILE A 43 -7.84 -2.64 -9.42
N PRO A 44 -8.63 -3.28 -8.54
CA PRO A 44 -10.00 -2.86 -8.26
C PRO A 44 -10.04 -1.62 -7.37
N MET A 45 -11.19 -0.96 -7.32
CA MET A 45 -11.51 -0.04 -6.22
C MET A 45 -11.85 -0.86 -4.97
N PHE A 46 -11.57 -0.30 -3.80
CA PHE A 46 -12.00 -0.87 -2.52
C PHE A 46 -13.04 0.04 -1.87
N ILE A 47 -14.28 -0.42 -1.81
CA ILE A 47 -15.38 0.31 -1.18
C ILE A 47 -16.05 -0.63 -0.18
N ASN A 48 -16.19 -0.19 1.07
CA ASN A 48 -16.78 -0.99 2.14
C ASN A 48 -16.09 -2.35 2.35
N GLY A 49 -14.76 -2.39 2.23
CA GLY A 49 -13.98 -3.62 2.37
C GLY A 49 -14.18 -4.65 1.25
N LYS A 50 -14.84 -4.27 0.15
CA LYS A 50 -15.08 -5.13 -1.02
C LYS A 50 -14.36 -4.59 -2.23
N GLU A 51 -13.90 -5.49 -3.08
CA GLU A 51 -13.39 -5.16 -4.40
C GLU A 51 -14.54 -4.79 -5.34
N VAL A 52 -14.41 -3.65 -6.01
CA VAL A 52 -15.36 -3.16 -7.00
C VAL A 52 -14.65 -3.00 -8.34
N ARG A 53 -15.15 -3.72 -9.34
CA ARG A 53 -14.62 -3.72 -10.70
C ARG A 53 -15.64 -3.12 -11.65
N THR A 54 -15.16 -2.45 -12.70
CA THR A 54 -15.98 -1.89 -13.78
C THR A 54 -15.47 -2.40 -15.13
N ASN A 55 -16.27 -2.25 -16.17
CA ASN A 55 -15.84 -2.55 -17.53
C ASN A 55 -14.99 -1.40 -18.15
N ASP A 56 -14.84 -0.28 -17.45
CA ASP A 56 -14.02 0.85 -17.87
C ASP A 56 -12.67 0.80 -17.15
N THR A 57 -11.63 0.38 -17.84
CA THR A 57 -10.29 0.18 -17.29
C THR A 57 -9.26 1.04 -18.01
N VAL A 58 -8.17 1.34 -17.32
CA VAL A 58 -7.00 2.03 -17.89
C VAL A 58 -5.75 1.21 -17.63
N ASP A 59 -4.98 1.00 -18.67
CA ASP A 59 -3.72 0.29 -18.60
C ASP A 59 -2.62 1.15 -17.98
N ILE A 60 -1.75 0.50 -17.23
CA ILE A 60 -0.58 1.11 -16.57
C ILE A 60 0.68 0.51 -17.17
N PHE A 61 1.56 1.40 -17.62
CA PHE A 61 2.88 1.09 -18.16
C PHE A 61 3.96 1.78 -17.34
N PRO A 62 5.13 1.17 -17.13
CA PRO A 62 6.27 1.89 -16.56
C PRO A 62 6.64 3.07 -17.46
N PRO A 63 6.88 4.28 -16.93
CA PRO A 63 7.23 5.44 -17.76
C PRO A 63 8.50 5.24 -18.60
N HIS A 64 9.39 4.34 -18.20
CA HIS A 64 10.63 4.00 -18.92
C HIS A 64 10.49 2.81 -19.88
N GLU A 65 9.31 2.14 -19.92
CA GLU A 65 9.11 0.93 -20.74
C GLU A 65 7.64 0.84 -21.20
N LEU A 66 7.24 1.75 -22.10
CA LEU A 66 5.84 1.92 -22.53
C LEU A 66 5.27 0.73 -23.33
N SER A 67 6.12 -0.18 -23.78
CA SER A 67 5.68 -1.43 -24.44
C SER A 67 5.31 -2.54 -23.44
N HIS A 68 5.60 -2.37 -22.16
CA HIS A 68 5.39 -3.38 -21.13
C HIS A 68 4.25 -2.99 -20.18
N LYS A 69 3.08 -3.60 -20.35
CA LYS A 69 1.94 -3.41 -19.45
C LYS A 69 2.19 -4.12 -18.11
N ILE A 70 2.09 -3.39 -17.00
CA ILE A 70 2.26 -3.95 -15.64
C ILE A 70 0.95 -4.10 -14.87
N ALA A 71 -0.07 -3.33 -15.23
CA ALA A 71 -1.36 -3.38 -14.54
C ALA A 71 -2.47 -2.75 -15.39
N HIS A 72 -3.69 -2.88 -14.91
CA HIS A 72 -4.80 -2.01 -15.25
C HIS A 72 -5.61 -1.71 -14.00
N TYR A 73 -6.24 -0.54 -13.95
CA TYR A 73 -7.13 -0.17 -12.87
C TYR A 73 -8.54 0.13 -13.38
N HIS A 74 -9.54 -0.08 -12.51
CA HIS A 74 -10.94 0.16 -12.81
C HIS A 74 -11.31 1.61 -12.51
N LYS A 75 -11.85 2.33 -13.50
CA LYS A 75 -12.33 3.70 -13.31
C LYS A 75 -13.58 3.74 -12.47
N GLY A 76 -13.56 4.63 -11.47
CA GLY A 76 -14.74 4.96 -10.68
C GLY A 76 -15.68 5.93 -11.42
N LYS A 77 -16.96 5.80 -11.15
CA LYS A 77 -18.01 6.73 -11.58
C LYS A 77 -18.57 7.46 -10.36
N THR A 78 -19.41 8.46 -10.59
CA THR A 78 -20.04 9.25 -9.53
C THR A 78 -20.73 8.40 -8.48
N GLU A 79 -21.42 7.33 -8.88
CA GLU A 79 -22.05 6.39 -7.95
C GLU A 79 -21.08 5.72 -6.98
N HIS A 80 -19.86 5.39 -7.43
CA HIS A 80 -18.84 4.79 -6.59
C HIS A 80 -18.29 5.79 -5.56
N ILE A 81 -18.20 7.06 -5.94
CA ILE A 81 -17.79 8.15 -5.03
C ILE A 81 -18.84 8.31 -3.93
N HIS A 82 -20.12 8.40 -4.29
CA HIS A 82 -21.22 8.47 -3.30
C HIS A 82 -21.23 7.26 -2.38
N GLN A 83 -21.08 6.06 -2.92
CA GLN A 83 -20.97 4.83 -2.14
C GLN A 83 -19.81 4.86 -1.14
N ALA A 84 -18.64 5.36 -1.55
CA ALA A 84 -17.48 5.48 -0.67
C ALA A 84 -17.73 6.48 0.46
N ILE A 85 -18.33 7.65 0.15
CA ILE A 85 -18.69 8.67 1.14
C ILE A 85 -19.70 8.10 2.15
N ASP A 86 -20.80 7.50 1.68
CA ASP A 86 -21.83 6.93 2.54
C ASP A 86 -21.27 5.84 3.46
N THR A 87 -20.37 5.00 2.94
CA THR A 87 -19.70 3.97 3.73
C THR A 87 -18.79 4.57 4.80
N ALA A 88 -18.03 5.60 4.45
CA ALA A 88 -17.15 6.29 5.39
C ALA A 88 -17.97 6.95 6.52
N LEU A 89 -19.09 7.61 6.16
CA LEU A 89 -19.99 8.21 7.14
C LEU A 89 -20.62 7.19 8.08
N LYS A 90 -21.04 6.02 7.58
CA LYS A 90 -21.55 4.92 8.40
C LYS A 90 -20.50 4.35 9.36
N ALA A 91 -19.24 4.32 8.95
CA ALA A 91 -18.14 3.81 9.78
C ALA A 91 -17.68 4.82 10.84
N ARG A 92 -17.97 6.12 10.66
CA ARG A 92 -17.43 7.22 11.46
C ARG A 92 -17.67 7.05 12.96
N ASP A 93 -18.90 6.78 13.36
CA ASP A 93 -19.26 6.75 14.78
C ASP A 93 -18.58 5.57 15.51
N LYS A 94 -18.51 4.40 14.87
CA LYS A 94 -17.79 3.25 15.42
C LYS A 94 -16.30 3.56 15.57
N TRP A 95 -15.70 4.18 14.56
CA TRP A 95 -14.29 4.56 14.60
C TRP A 95 -14.01 5.65 15.63
N ALA A 96 -14.85 6.67 15.72
CA ALA A 96 -14.67 7.78 16.66
C ALA A 96 -14.77 7.32 18.12
N ASN A 97 -15.66 6.36 18.41
CA ASN A 97 -15.86 5.82 19.76
C ASN A 97 -14.92 4.66 20.11
N MET A 98 -14.08 4.19 19.19
CA MET A 98 -13.03 3.21 19.48
C MET A 98 -11.97 3.83 20.39
N HIS A 99 -11.46 3.06 21.36
CA HIS A 99 -10.36 3.54 22.21
C HIS A 99 -9.17 3.98 21.35
N TRP A 100 -8.52 5.06 21.73
CA TRP A 100 -7.43 5.63 20.93
C TRP A 100 -6.25 4.65 20.78
N GLU A 101 -5.98 3.82 21.81
CA GLU A 101 -4.95 2.78 21.77
C GLU A 101 -5.21 1.74 20.68
N ASP A 102 -6.48 1.31 20.54
CA ASP A 102 -6.87 0.36 19.49
C ASP A 102 -6.70 0.96 18.10
N ARG A 103 -7.07 2.24 17.94
CA ARG A 103 -6.86 2.96 16.68
C ARG A 103 -5.37 3.12 16.36
N ALA A 104 -4.56 3.51 17.36
CA ALA A 104 -3.12 3.65 17.23
C ALA A 104 -2.45 2.32 16.87
N SER A 105 -2.88 1.21 17.46
CA SER A 105 -2.32 -0.13 17.22
C SER A 105 -2.45 -0.55 15.73
N ILE A 106 -3.52 -0.14 15.05
CA ILE A 106 -3.71 -0.40 13.61
C ILE A 106 -2.63 0.29 12.79
N PHE A 107 -2.31 1.55 13.10
CA PHE A 107 -1.26 2.30 12.40
C PHE A 107 0.14 1.77 12.70
N LEU A 108 0.41 1.40 13.94
CA LEU A 108 1.68 0.77 14.32
C LEU A 108 1.86 -0.56 13.56
N LYS A 109 0.81 -1.38 13.49
CA LYS A 109 0.85 -2.61 12.71
C LYS A 109 1.06 -2.36 11.21
N ALA A 110 0.43 -1.32 10.66
CA ALA A 110 0.65 -0.93 9.27
C ALA A 110 2.11 -0.49 9.02
N ALA A 111 2.69 0.28 9.96
CA ALA A 111 4.10 0.69 9.88
C ALA A 111 5.05 -0.52 9.88
N ASP A 112 4.84 -1.49 10.77
CA ASP A 112 5.62 -2.73 10.82
C ASP A 112 5.54 -3.52 9.50
N LEU A 113 4.35 -3.60 8.91
CA LEU A 113 4.14 -4.30 7.64
C LEU A 113 4.83 -3.60 6.47
N ILE A 114 4.71 -2.27 6.40
CA ILE A 114 5.29 -1.45 5.31
C ILE A 114 6.82 -1.47 5.40
N SER A 115 7.39 -1.27 6.59
CA SER A 115 8.84 -1.23 6.79
C SER A 115 9.50 -2.62 6.77
N GLY A 116 8.75 -3.67 7.02
CA GLY A 116 9.20 -5.05 7.10
C GLY A 116 8.85 -5.88 5.86
N PRO A 117 7.89 -6.80 5.96
CA PRO A 117 7.63 -7.82 4.94
C PRO A 117 7.20 -7.25 3.58
N TYR A 118 6.55 -6.10 3.54
CA TYR A 118 6.11 -5.47 2.29
C TYR A 118 7.10 -4.46 1.71
N ARG A 119 8.22 -4.16 2.39
CA ARG A 119 9.18 -3.14 1.95
C ARG A 119 9.70 -3.37 0.53
N ALA A 120 10.20 -4.56 0.22
CA ALA A 120 10.70 -4.88 -1.12
C ALA A 120 9.59 -4.79 -2.18
N ALA A 121 8.38 -5.22 -1.83
CA ALA A 121 7.22 -5.19 -2.71
C ALA A 121 6.78 -3.76 -3.04
N ILE A 122 6.72 -2.88 -2.05
CA ILE A 122 6.34 -1.47 -2.21
C ILE A 122 7.41 -0.71 -3.00
N ASN A 123 8.69 -0.92 -2.67
CA ASN A 123 9.80 -0.31 -3.40
C ASN A 123 9.80 -0.74 -4.88
N ALA A 124 9.63 -2.03 -5.16
CA ALA A 124 9.55 -2.53 -6.54
C ALA A 124 8.37 -1.92 -7.31
N ALA A 125 7.20 -1.78 -6.67
CA ALA A 125 6.04 -1.14 -7.29
C ALA A 125 6.31 0.35 -7.59
N THR A 126 6.94 1.07 -6.67
CA THR A 126 7.33 2.48 -6.84
C THR A 126 8.35 2.64 -7.97
N MET A 127 9.37 1.78 -8.01
CA MET A 127 10.39 1.81 -9.06
C MET A 127 9.76 1.59 -10.45
N LEU A 128 8.88 0.61 -10.59
CA LEU A 128 8.20 0.34 -11.86
C LEU A 128 7.19 1.43 -12.23
N GLY A 129 6.35 1.82 -11.31
CA GLY A 129 5.26 2.76 -11.58
C GLY A 129 5.70 4.21 -11.76
N GLN A 130 6.85 4.61 -11.19
CA GLN A 130 7.35 5.98 -11.22
C GLN A 130 8.73 6.13 -11.86
N SER A 131 9.31 5.06 -12.41
CA SER A 131 10.67 5.05 -12.99
C SER A 131 11.76 5.53 -12.01
N LYS A 132 11.56 5.28 -10.73
CA LYS A 132 12.53 5.63 -9.69
C LYS A 132 13.59 4.56 -9.53
N ASN A 133 14.78 4.97 -9.09
CA ASN A 133 15.79 4.02 -8.60
C ASN A 133 15.58 3.74 -7.10
N VAL A 134 16.37 2.81 -6.55
CA VAL A 134 16.18 2.35 -5.17
C VAL A 134 16.48 3.42 -4.10
N TYR A 135 17.22 4.48 -4.45
CA TYR A 135 17.58 5.56 -3.54
C TYR A 135 16.63 6.76 -3.60
N GLN A 136 15.68 6.76 -4.51
CA GLN A 136 14.63 7.78 -4.67
C GLN A 136 13.33 7.37 -3.98
#